data_5e0552b9ac5f2937901745594702081b
#
_entry.id   5e0552b9ac5f2937901745594702081b
#
_cell.length_a   1.000
_cell.length_b   1.000
_cell.length_c   1.000
_cell.angle_alpha   90.00
_cell.angle_beta   90.00
_cell.angle_gamma   90.00
#
_symmetry.space_group_name_H-M   'P 1'
#
loop_
_entity.id
_entity.type
_entity.pdbx_description
1 polymer ?
#
loop_
_entity_poly.entity_id
_entity_poly.type
_entity_poly.pdbx_seq_one_letter_code
_entity_poly.pdbx_strand_id
1 'polypeptide(L)'
;MNLKQMEYFVAIVNEGNISAAAKSLHISQPPLSAQMKLLEDELGVVLFERGSRSIFLTEAGKIFYEKALHILHLTTAVSDELQQMGQGL
;
A
#
# COMPACT_ATOMS: atom_id res chain seq x y z
N MET A 1 5.50 -8.62 -6.10
CA MET A 1 4.71 -8.00 -5.01
C MET A 1 5.49 -8.09 -3.72
N ASN A 2 5.54 -7.00 -2.97
CA ASN A 2 6.28 -6.95 -1.71
C ASN A 2 5.55 -6.03 -0.71
N LEU A 3 6.03 -6.04 0.54
CA LEU A 3 5.41 -5.24 1.61
C LEU A 3 5.49 -3.74 1.32
N LYS A 4 6.56 -3.28 0.71
CA LYS A 4 6.72 -1.87 0.38
C LYS A 4 5.66 -1.41 -0.61
N GLN A 5 5.39 -2.22 -1.63
CA GLN A 5 4.34 -1.91 -2.59
C GLN A 5 2.96 -1.92 -1.93
N MET A 6 2.73 -2.81 -0.97
CA MET A 6 1.49 -2.81 -0.19
C MET A 6 1.34 -1.55 0.64
N GLU A 7 2.42 -1.10 1.31
CA GLU A 7 2.42 0.15 2.06
C GLU A 7 2.11 1.33 1.15
N TYR A 8 2.72 1.38 -0.01
CA TYR A 8 2.48 2.45 -1.00
C TYR A 8 1.02 2.45 -1.45
N PHE A 9 0.48 1.28 -1.76
CA PHE A 9 -0.90 1.14 -2.20
C PHE A 9 -1.88 1.64 -1.13
N VAL A 10 -1.69 1.20 0.11
CA VAL A 10 -2.54 1.60 1.23
C VAL A 10 -2.47 3.11 1.45
N ALA A 11 -1.28 3.70 1.36
CA ALA A 11 -1.12 5.15 1.50
C ALA A 11 -1.89 5.90 0.42
N ILE A 12 -1.83 5.43 -0.83
CA ILE A 12 -2.56 6.07 -1.93
C ILE A 12 -4.07 6.03 -1.69
N VAL A 13 -4.59 4.88 -1.24
CA VAL A 13 -6.01 4.74 -0.95
C VAL A 13 -6.42 5.65 0.20
N ASN A 14 -5.65 5.66 1.27
CA ASN A 14 -5.95 6.45 2.46
C ASN A 14 -5.91 7.96 2.18
N GLU A 15 -4.96 8.40 1.37
CA GLU A 15 -4.84 9.82 1.00
C GLU A 15 -5.80 10.22 -0.10
N GLY A 16 -6.27 9.27 -0.90
CA GLY A 16 -7.22 9.52 -1.97
C GLY A 16 -6.61 9.98 -3.29
N ASN A 17 -5.30 10.24 -3.33
CA ASN A 17 -4.60 10.58 -4.56
C ASN A 17 -3.10 10.31 -4.41
N ILE A 18 -2.42 10.17 -5.56
CA ILE A 18 -1.01 9.80 -5.58
C ILE A 18 -0.11 10.92 -5.06
N SER A 19 -0.43 12.17 -5.38
CA SER A 19 0.39 13.31 -4.94
C SER A 19 0.43 13.43 -3.42
N ALA A 20 -0.73 13.33 -2.76
CA ALA A 20 -0.82 13.39 -1.30
C ALA A 20 -0.11 12.19 -0.65
N ALA A 21 -0.25 11.00 -1.24
CA ALA A 21 0.44 9.81 -0.75
C ALA A 21 1.96 9.96 -0.84
N ALA A 22 2.46 10.49 -1.96
CA ALA A 22 3.89 10.71 -2.13
C ALA A 22 4.43 11.65 -1.04
N LYS A 23 3.71 12.72 -0.72
CA LYS A 23 4.07 13.64 0.36
C LYS A 23 4.10 12.92 1.71
N SER A 24 3.08 12.16 2.00
CA SER A 24 2.97 11.39 3.24
C SER A 24 4.11 10.39 3.40
N LEU A 25 4.54 9.80 2.30
CA LEU A 25 5.61 8.80 2.27
C LEU A 25 7.01 9.42 2.16
N HIS A 26 7.10 10.74 2.02
CA HIS A 26 8.37 11.46 1.83
C HIS A 26 9.14 11.01 0.59
N ILE A 27 8.42 10.75 -0.49
CA ILE A 27 9.01 10.38 -1.79
C ILE A 27 8.41 11.25 -2.88
N SER A 28 9.03 11.28 -4.04
CA SER A 28 8.46 11.96 -5.19
C SER A 28 7.39 11.10 -5.85
N GLN A 29 6.51 11.74 -6.63
CA GLN A 29 5.37 11.05 -7.24
C GLN A 29 5.77 10.04 -8.32
N PRO A 30 6.75 10.34 -9.23
CA PRO A 30 7.07 9.40 -10.30
C PRO A 30 7.46 7.99 -9.84
N PRO A 31 8.37 7.80 -8.85
CA PRO A 31 8.66 6.45 -8.38
C PRO A 31 7.46 5.75 -7.74
N LEU A 32 6.58 6.50 -7.07
CA LEU A 32 5.37 5.91 -6.50
C LEU A 32 4.46 5.37 -7.59
N SER A 33 4.20 6.18 -8.62
CA SER A 33 3.39 5.76 -9.77
C SER A 33 4.01 4.56 -10.49
N ALA A 34 5.32 4.57 -10.66
CA ALA A 34 6.05 3.46 -11.32
C ALA A 34 5.89 2.15 -10.54
N GLN A 35 5.99 2.20 -9.21
CA GLN A 35 5.81 1.02 -8.36
C GLN A 35 4.39 0.45 -8.46
N MET A 36 3.40 1.32 -8.54
CA MET A 36 2.01 0.87 -8.68
C MET A 36 1.79 0.20 -10.04
N LYS A 37 2.39 0.76 -11.10
CA LYS A 37 2.29 0.16 -12.43
C LYS A 37 2.95 -1.23 -12.46
N LEU A 38 4.12 -1.36 -11.87
CA LEU A 38 4.82 -2.65 -11.77
C LEU A 38 3.97 -3.68 -11.02
N LEU A 39 3.34 -3.25 -9.93
CA LEU A 39 2.47 -4.12 -9.14
C LEU A 39 1.27 -4.60 -9.97
N GLU A 40 0.61 -3.68 -10.66
CA GLU A 40 -0.52 -4.04 -11.53
C GLU A 40 -0.10 -5.00 -12.64
N ASP A 41 1.05 -4.74 -13.27
CA ASP A 41 1.57 -5.60 -14.33
C ASP A 41 1.89 -6.99 -13.81
N GLU A 42 2.51 -7.10 -12.64
CA GLU A 42 2.82 -8.39 -12.03
C GLU A 42 1.55 -9.19 -11.72
N LEU A 43 0.55 -8.52 -11.15
CA LEU A 43 -0.71 -9.18 -10.75
C LEU A 43 -1.65 -9.42 -11.93
N GLY A 44 -1.43 -8.75 -13.04
CA GLY A 44 -2.27 -8.88 -14.23
C GLY A 44 -3.66 -8.28 -14.07
N VAL A 45 -3.82 -7.31 -13.16
CA VAL A 45 -5.09 -6.62 -12.92
C VAL A 45 -4.85 -5.13 -12.74
N VAL A 46 -5.88 -4.34 -13.02
CA VAL A 46 -5.89 -2.92 -12.71
C VAL A 46 -6.45 -2.74 -11.31
N LEU A 47 -5.72 -2.02 -10.47
CA LEU A 47 -6.12 -1.77 -9.07
C LEU A 47 -6.82 -0.43 -8.90
N PHE A 48 -6.48 0.55 -9.73
CA PHE A 48 -7.03 1.89 -9.67
C PHE A 48 -7.69 2.27 -10.96
N GLU A 49 -8.83 2.95 -10.86
CA GLU A 49 -9.40 3.71 -11.96
C GLU A 49 -8.95 5.16 -11.76
N ARG A 50 -8.24 5.71 -12.73
CA ARG A 50 -7.68 7.04 -12.63
C ARG A 50 -8.68 8.09 -13.06
N GLY A 51 -9.23 8.82 -12.09
CA GLY A 51 -9.94 10.05 -12.32
C GLY A 51 -8.96 11.21 -12.45
N SER A 52 -9.45 12.41 -12.70
CA SER A 52 -8.60 13.58 -12.91
C SER A 52 -7.87 14.04 -11.64
N ARG A 53 -8.43 13.82 -10.46
CA ARG A 53 -7.85 14.26 -9.19
C ARG A 53 -7.95 13.25 -8.07
N SER A 54 -8.73 12.22 -8.25
CA SER A 54 -9.00 11.23 -7.22
C SER A 54 -8.71 9.84 -7.75
N ILE A 55 -8.41 8.94 -6.83
CA ILE A 55 -8.21 7.53 -7.13
C ILE A 55 -9.47 6.79 -6.73
N PHE A 56 -9.96 5.96 -7.63
CA PHE A 56 -11.07 5.05 -7.34
C PHE A 56 -10.58 3.63 -7.49
N LEU A 57 -10.96 2.77 -6.54
CA LEU A 57 -10.55 1.37 -6.58
C LEU A 57 -11.43 0.57 -7.53
N THR A 58 -10.79 -0.31 -8.31
CA THR A 58 -11.51 -1.37 -9.02
C THR A 58 -11.93 -2.43 -7.98
N GLU A 59 -12.71 -3.43 -8.41
CA GLU A 59 -13.02 -4.57 -7.52
C GLU A 59 -11.73 -5.26 -7.08
N ALA A 60 -10.77 -5.45 -7.99
CA ALA A 60 -9.46 -6.02 -7.64
C ALA A 60 -8.75 -5.14 -6.62
N GLY A 61 -8.82 -3.82 -6.78
CA GLY A 61 -8.22 -2.88 -5.84
C GLY A 61 -8.81 -2.96 -4.45
N LYS A 62 -10.13 -3.14 -4.35
CA LYS A 62 -10.82 -3.30 -3.05
C LYS A 62 -10.35 -4.56 -2.34
N ILE A 63 -10.26 -5.66 -3.07
CA ILE A 63 -9.77 -6.93 -2.53
C ILE A 63 -8.32 -6.78 -2.07
N PHE A 64 -7.50 -6.16 -2.91
CA PHE A 64 -6.09 -5.95 -2.58
C PHE A 64 -5.91 -5.08 -1.34
N TYR A 65 -6.67 -4.00 -1.23
CA TYR A 65 -6.60 -3.11 -0.08
C TYR A 65 -6.88 -3.86 1.23
N GLU A 66 -7.96 -4.64 1.25
CA GLU A 66 -8.34 -5.43 2.42
C GLU A 66 -7.24 -6.40 2.82
N LYS A 67 -6.70 -7.14 1.85
CA LYS A 67 -5.64 -8.13 2.12
C LYS A 67 -4.33 -7.45 2.51
N ALA A 68 -3.96 -6.36 1.87
CA ALA A 68 -2.75 -5.62 2.18
C ALA A 68 -2.80 -5.07 3.62
N LEU A 69 -3.93 -4.50 4.04
CA LEU A 69 -4.10 -4.05 5.43
C LEU A 69 -3.88 -5.20 6.40
N HIS A 70 -4.46 -6.35 6.13
CA HIS A 70 -4.32 -7.52 6.99
C HIS A 70 -2.86 -7.97 7.10
N ILE A 71 -2.17 -8.06 5.95
CA ILE A 71 -0.77 -8.47 5.91
C ILE A 71 0.11 -7.47 6.67
N LEU A 72 -0.11 -6.17 6.47
CA LEU A 72 0.67 -5.14 7.15
C LEU A 72 0.42 -5.15 8.66
N HIS A 73 -0.82 -5.37 9.09
CA HIS A 73 -1.14 -5.51 10.52
C HIS A 73 -0.44 -6.72 11.12
N LEU A 74 -0.37 -7.84 10.39
CA LEU A 74 0.32 -9.03 10.86
C LEU A 74 1.83 -8.80 11.03
N THR A 75 2.45 -8.06 10.12
CA THR A 75 3.89 -7.75 10.25
C THR A 75 4.16 -6.92 11.50
N THR A 76 3.30 -5.94 11.78
CA THR A 76 3.41 -5.13 13.00
C THR A 76 3.18 -5.98 14.25
N ALA A 77 2.18 -6.85 14.23
CA ALA A 77 1.87 -7.73 15.36
C ALA A 77 3.03 -8.67 15.68
N VAL A 78 3.67 -9.25 14.66
CA VAL A 78 4.85 -10.12 14.86
C VAL A 78 5.96 -9.34 15.53
N SER A 79 6.27 -8.15 15.02
CA SER A 79 7.34 -7.31 15.57
C SER A 79 7.05 -6.95 17.04
N ASP A 80 5.84 -6.51 17.34
CA ASP A 80 5.45 -6.11 18.68
C ASP A 80 5.50 -7.29 19.66
N GLU A 81 5.02 -8.45 19.24
CA GLU A 81 4.99 -9.65 20.07
C GLU A 81 6.41 -10.10 20.44
N LEU A 82 7.30 -10.13 19.44
CA LEU A 82 8.69 -10.54 19.69
C LEU A 82 9.46 -9.51 20.53
N GLN A 83 9.20 -8.23 20.33
CA GLN A 83 9.81 -7.19 21.15
C GLN A 83 9.37 -7.30 22.60
N GLN A 84 8.09 -7.60 22.85
CA GLN A 84 7.58 -7.81 24.20
C GLN A 84 8.25 -9.01 24.87
N MET A 85 8.47 -10.09 24.14
CA MET A 85 9.18 -11.25 24.67
C MET A 85 10.61 -10.91 25.08
N GLY A 86 11.30 -10.11 24.26
CA GLY A 86 12.66 -9.65 24.59
C GLY A 86 12.71 -8.75 25.81
N GLN A 87 11.70 -7.95 26.05
CA GLN A 87 11.62 -7.04 27.19
C GLN A 87 11.14 -7.75 28.47
N GLY A 88 10.38 -8.81 28.32
CA GLY A 88 9.84 -9.56 29.44
C GLY A 88 10.85 -10.44 30.15
N LEU A 89 12.05 -10.51 29.64
CA LEU A 89 13.13 -11.27 30.23
C LEU A 89 14.00 -10.40 31.10
#